data_bf1a3d8449398328e39368d4a20fe646
#
_entry.id   bf1a3d8449398328e39368d4a20fe646
#
_cell.length_a   1.000
_cell.length_b   1.000
_cell.length_c   1.000
_cell.angle_alpha   90.00
_cell.angle_beta   90.00
_cell.angle_gamma   90.00
#
_symmetry.space_group_name_H-M   'P 1'
#
loop_
_entity.id
_entity.type
_entity.pdbx_description
1 polymer ?
#
loop_
_entity_poly.entity_id
_entity_poly.type
_entity_poly.pdbx_seq_one_letter_code
_entity_poly.pdbx_strand_id
1 'polypeptide(L)'
;MRVIALSAVLCALAGCAGLPTSGPVQAGRTAAADADQPSLDFRPDGPQPGASPQQIVDGFITAASSPEDGWAIAQMFLSPDFRSDWAPQAGVIVDAFAEREYAASDDGTSVVLTTTPVGTVDAAGTYSLTEGGETPLGYRLAQQDDGQWRITEAPAGLVMDEDLFNSVFHSYRLMYFDPTWNYLVPDVRWFPTLNAAGRIASALVNGAPVEWLADSVVTAFPETVDLIPAVPVSGAGVAQAELSEQALAVDDLTLDRMQTQLSASLSTAGVTTVELLVDGTMLEAQRLTTVSTKVDARALVLTPDGFGFLVSGELTEIPGLSEAIEQLAPVAVQTAPDLASAAVRLPDGTVARVLSDGTVTVVDRRAGLLDPTIDPTGAVWSVPSGAPGDVQVATADGDVLTLGGAWSGAARISSMQISRDGTRMAAVLAFGGRSVLAVAGVARDARGTPSGLSDPQVLAVLPGDGDDVGWLDDAVLGAVVSGPDPVYTEVPIGGAADVLSAPAGAAWLAGSNVVGSARVLATDGSLYVRRSSTWVQVSSEVSVLAVQQGSTD
;
A
#
# COMPACT_ATOMS: atom_id res chain seq x y z
N MET A 1 67.30 31.37 3.07
CA MET A 1 66.42 30.25 3.62
C MET A 1 65.01 30.66 4.04
N ARG A 2 64.64 31.93 4.13
CA ARG A 2 63.23 32.33 4.49
C ARG A 2 62.28 32.51 3.29
N VAL A 3 62.79 32.63 2.07
CA VAL A 3 61.93 32.80 0.85
C VAL A 3 61.50 31.47 0.27
N ILE A 4 62.25 30.39 0.47
CA ILE A 4 61.89 29.04 -0.02
C ILE A 4 60.79 28.40 0.83
N ALA A 5 60.68 28.76 2.11
CA ALA A 5 59.60 28.24 3.00
C ALA A 5 58.23 28.87 2.70
N LEU A 6 58.19 30.07 2.13
CA LEU A 6 56.88 30.72 1.81
C LEU A 6 56.27 30.22 0.49
N SER A 7 57.08 29.75 -0.45
CA SER A 7 56.64 29.16 -1.72
C SER A 7 56.08 27.73 -1.55
N ALA A 8 56.53 26.97 -0.54
CA ALA A 8 56.03 25.62 -0.27
C ALA A 8 54.65 25.60 0.42
N VAL A 9 54.31 26.68 1.15
CA VAL A 9 52.98 26.80 1.80
C VAL A 9 51.90 27.26 0.81
N LEU A 10 52.24 28.00 -0.25
CA LEU A 10 51.25 28.42 -1.27
C LEU A 10 50.87 27.31 -2.27
N CYS A 11 51.67 26.27 -2.44
CA CYS A 11 51.34 25.13 -3.30
C CYS A 11 50.46 24.08 -2.62
N ALA A 12 50.28 24.13 -1.30
CA ALA A 12 49.43 23.17 -0.57
C ALA A 12 47.93 23.55 -0.52
N LEU A 13 47.53 24.72 -1.03
CA LEU A 13 46.17 25.24 -1.01
C LEU A 13 45.45 25.20 -2.38
N ALA A 14 46.06 24.63 -3.41
CA ALA A 14 45.48 24.54 -4.76
C ALA A 14 44.87 23.14 -5.08
N GLY A 15 44.47 22.37 -4.07
CA GLY A 15 43.78 21.10 -4.21
C GLY A 15 42.26 21.30 -4.28
N CYS A 16 41.73 22.06 -5.26
CA CYS A 16 40.33 22.00 -5.61
C CYS A 16 40.08 20.66 -6.30
N ALA A 17 39.45 19.75 -5.59
CA ALA A 17 38.91 18.52 -6.14
C ALA A 17 37.88 18.85 -7.24
N GLY A 18 38.28 18.72 -8.49
CA GLY A 18 37.38 18.70 -9.61
C GLY A 18 36.50 17.45 -9.48
N LEU A 19 35.21 17.65 -9.19
CA LEU A 19 34.21 16.59 -9.33
C LEU A 19 34.19 16.14 -10.80
N PRO A 20 34.22 14.85 -11.09
CA PRO A 20 34.09 14.37 -12.47
C PRO A 20 32.74 14.81 -13.02
N THR A 21 32.73 15.57 -14.10
CA THR A 21 31.52 16.07 -14.77
C THR A 21 31.00 15.08 -15.83
N SER A 22 31.59 13.89 -15.95
CA SER A 22 31.12 12.82 -16.83
C SER A 22 31.54 11.47 -16.28
N GLY A 23 30.60 10.61 -16.07
CA GLY A 23 30.73 9.20 -15.73
C GLY A 23 29.39 8.51 -15.99
N PRO A 24 29.37 7.19 -16.20
CA PRO A 24 28.10 6.47 -16.33
C PRO A 24 27.27 6.74 -15.05
N VAL A 25 26.01 7.14 -15.24
CA VAL A 25 25.05 7.26 -14.17
C VAL A 25 24.83 5.83 -13.65
N GLN A 26 25.43 5.51 -12.51
CA GLN A 26 25.02 4.34 -11.77
C GLN A 26 23.74 4.72 -11.03
N ALA A 27 22.68 3.95 -11.26
CA ALA A 27 21.49 4.05 -10.44
C ALA A 27 21.94 3.91 -8.97
N GLY A 28 21.72 4.95 -8.17
CA GLY A 28 21.93 4.90 -6.74
C GLY A 28 21.18 3.67 -6.23
N ARG A 29 21.76 2.97 -5.25
CA ARG A 29 21.00 1.96 -4.51
C ARG A 29 19.68 2.61 -4.13
N THR A 30 18.58 2.00 -4.55
CA THR A 30 17.26 2.29 -3.97
C THR A 30 17.48 2.23 -2.47
N ALA A 31 17.24 3.32 -1.75
CA ALA A 31 17.16 3.25 -0.31
C ALA A 31 16.14 2.14 -0.04
N ALA A 32 16.60 1.04 0.53
CA ALA A 32 15.71 0.06 1.08
C ALA A 32 14.86 0.87 2.07
N ALA A 33 13.56 0.93 1.83
CA ALA A 33 12.65 1.60 2.72
C ALA A 33 12.92 1.04 4.13
N ASP A 34 13.32 1.94 5.03
CA ASP A 34 13.33 1.80 6.49
C ASP A 34 14.02 0.59 7.16
N ALA A 35 14.94 -0.11 6.50
CA ALA A 35 15.70 -1.19 7.15
C ALA A 35 16.75 -0.71 8.17
N ASP A 36 16.94 0.61 8.34
CA ASP A 36 17.96 1.23 9.21
C ASP A 36 17.38 2.22 10.24
N GLN A 37 16.09 2.13 10.57
CA GLN A 37 15.65 2.77 11.82
C GLN A 37 16.17 1.90 12.97
N PRO A 38 16.99 2.45 13.90
CA PRO A 38 17.38 1.72 15.08
C PRO A 38 16.09 1.36 15.81
N SER A 39 15.79 0.06 15.92
CA SER A 39 14.74 -0.42 16.80
C SER A 39 15.06 0.15 18.19
N LEU A 40 14.23 1.06 18.67
CA LEU A 40 14.31 1.49 20.05
C LEU A 40 14.07 0.23 20.86
N ASP A 41 15.10 -0.25 21.54
CA ASP A 41 15.03 -1.36 22.49
C ASP A 41 14.28 -0.83 23.74
N PHE A 42 12.95 -0.67 23.57
CA PHE A 42 12.07 -0.20 24.63
C PHE A 42 11.76 -1.38 25.54
N ARG A 43 12.45 -1.46 26.69
CA ARG A 43 12.14 -2.40 27.76
C ARG A 43 11.25 -1.73 28.79
N PRO A 44 9.94 -2.03 28.78
CA PRO A 44 9.05 -1.55 29.81
C PRO A 44 9.39 -2.19 31.17
N ASP A 45 9.08 -1.46 32.23
CA ASP A 45 9.21 -1.97 33.61
C ASP A 45 8.09 -2.96 33.93
N GLY A 46 8.39 -3.94 34.80
CA GLY A 46 7.37 -4.81 35.39
C GLY A 46 6.52 -4.09 36.47
N PRO A 47 5.49 -4.78 37.02
CA PRO A 47 4.61 -4.20 38.03
C PRO A 47 5.37 -3.78 39.26
N GLN A 48 5.18 -2.52 39.71
CA GLN A 48 5.87 -1.97 40.86
C GLN A 48 5.16 -2.38 42.18
N PRO A 49 5.91 -2.66 43.25
CA PRO A 49 5.32 -2.96 44.56
C PRO A 49 4.42 -1.83 45.06
N GLY A 50 3.20 -2.15 45.47
CA GLY A 50 2.22 -1.19 45.99
C GLY A 50 1.54 -0.34 44.91
N ALA A 51 1.70 -0.66 43.65
CA ALA A 51 1.01 0.01 42.54
C ALA A 51 -0.52 -0.09 42.69
N SER A 52 -1.22 1.01 42.41
CA SER A 52 -2.68 1.05 42.42
C SER A 52 -3.27 0.24 41.26
N PRO A 53 -4.56 -0.17 41.28
CA PRO A 53 -5.21 -0.86 40.18
C PRO A 53 -5.06 -0.14 38.86
N GLN A 54 -5.21 1.17 38.80
CA GLN A 54 -5.01 1.97 37.59
C GLN A 54 -3.56 1.90 37.09
N GLN A 55 -2.57 2.00 37.99
CA GLN A 55 -1.16 1.89 37.63
C GLN A 55 -0.79 0.48 37.12
N ILE A 56 -1.47 -0.57 37.57
CA ILE A 56 -1.29 -1.93 37.06
C ILE A 56 -1.84 -2.03 35.64
N VAL A 57 -3.00 -1.46 35.32
CA VAL A 57 -3.57 -1.48 33.97
C VAL A 57 -2.74 -0.63 33.02
N ASP A 58 -2.34 0.58 33.41
CA ASP A 58 -1.50 1.45 32.58
C ASP A 58 -0.12 0.83 32.31
N GLY A 59 0.51 0.24 33.35
CA GLY A 59 1.76 -0.50 33.20
C GLY A 59 1.63 -1.74 32.31
N PHE A 60 0.50 -2.46 32.39
CA PHE A 60 0.20 -3.60 31.52
C PHE A 60 0.12 -3.17 30.05
N ILE A 61 -0.62 -2.10 29.74
CA ILE A 61 -0.76 -1.57 28.38
C ILE A 61 0.61 -1.12 27.84
N THR A 62 1.39 -0.42 28.66
CA THR A 62 2.75 -0.01 28.32
C THR A 62 3.65 -1.23 28.07
N ALA A 63 3.58 -2.26 28.92
CA ALA A 63 4.38 -3.48 28.76
C ALA A 63 3.96 -4.32 27.55
N ALA A 64 2.69 -4.25 27.16
CA ALA A 64 2.15 -4.93 25.99
C ALA A 64 2.70 -4.38 24.64
N SER A 65 3.36 -3.23 24.65
CA SER A 65 4.06 -2.71 23.47
C SER A 65 5.38 -3.43 23.13
N SER A 66 5.90 -4.27 24.06
CA SER A 66 7.12 -5.07 23.83
C SER A 66 6.77 -6.54 23.55
N PRO A 67 6.88 -7.01 22.29
CA PRO A 67 6.57 -8.41 21.93
C PRO A 67 7.67 -9.41 22.31
N GLU A 68 8.75 -8.95 22.96
CA GLU A 68 9.88 -9.79 23.36
C GLU A 68 9.43 -10.94 24.28
N ASP A 69 10.06 -12.11 24.09
CA ASP A 69 9.80 -13.34 24.86
C ASP A 69 8.30 -13.65 25.02
N GLY A 70 7.50 -13.38 23.97
CA GLY A 70 6.05 -13.62 23.98
C GLY A 70 5.30 -12.68 24.95
N TRP A 71 5.68 -11.41 25.02
CA TRP A 71 5.14 -10.40 25.96
C TRP A 71 5.38 -10.72 27.43
N ALA A 72 6.55 -11.28 27.75
CA ALA A 72 6.87 -11.76 29.10
C ALA A 72 6.66 -10.68 30.17
N ILE A 73 7.00 -9.41 29.89
CA ILE A 73 6.84 -8.31 30.87
C ILE A 73 5.36 -8.01 31.08
N ALA A 74 4.54 -7.95 30.04
CA ALA A 74 3.09 -7.73 30.17
C ALA A 74 2.43 -8.86 30.98
N GLN A 75 2.86 -10.11 30.78
CA GLN A 75 2.37 -11.26 31.53
C GLN A 75 2.63 -11.15 33.05
N MET A 76 3.62 -10.37 33.49
CA MET A 76 3.88 -10.15 34.92
C MET A 76 2.77 -9.34 35.62
N PHE A 77 1.99 -8.58 34.88
CA PHE A 77 0.84 -7.83 35.37
C PHE A 77 -0.43 -8.68 35.54
N LEU A 78 -0.44 -9.87 34.93
CA LEU A 78 -1.56 -10.81 34.93
C LEU A 78 -1.49 -11.75 36.13
N SER A 79 -2.64 -12.20 36.62
CA SER A 79 -2.70 -13.29 37.60
C SER A 79 -2.19 -14.59 36.98
N PRO A 80 -1.63 -15.52 37.78
CA PRO A 80 -1.13 -16.80 37.28
C PRO A 80 -2.16 -17.55 36.42
N ASP A 81 -3.43 -17.55 36.83
CA ASP A 81 -4.51 -18.25 36.16
C ASP A 81 -4.90 -17.63 34.82
N PHE A 82 -4.84 -16.28 34.70
CA PHE A 82 -5.24 -15.57 33.49
C PHE A 82 -4.14 -15.48 32.43
N ARG A 83 -2.87 -15.73 32.78
CA ARG A 83 -1.75 -15.65 31.81
C ARG A 83 -1.94 -16.53 30.59
N SER A 84 -2.48 -17.75 30.77
CA SER A 84 -2.72 -18.68 29.67
C SER A 84 -3.91 -18.31 28.79
N ASP A 85 -4.85 -17.53 29.34
CA ASP A 85 -6.08 -17.14 28.65
C ASP A 85 -5.93 -15.84 27.88
N TRP A 86 -4.94 -15.01 28.25
CA TRP A 86 -4.69 -13.77 27.53
C TRP A 86 -4.10 -14.02 26.14
N ALA A 87 -4.77 -13.47 25.11
CA ALA A 87 -4.44 -13.64 23.70
C ALA A 87 -3.91 -12.33 23.06
N PRO A 88 -2.62 -11.98 23.23
CA PRO A 88 -2.04 -10.73 22.71
C PRO A 88 -2.06 -10.66 21.18
N GLN A 89 -2.15 -11.81 20.50
CA GLN A 89 -2.16 -11.90 19.03
C GLN A 89 -3.58 -11.79 18.43
N ALA A 90 -4.62 -11.60 19.26
CA ALA A 90 -6.00 -11.50 18.78
C ALA A 90 -6.26 -10.20 17.99
N GLY A 91 -5.42 -9.18 18.16
CA GLY A 91 -5.48 -7.93 17.42
C GLY A 91 -4.82 -6.77 18.17
N VAL A 92 -4.86 -5.60 17.57
CA VAL A 92 -4.35 -4.35 18.17
C VAL A 92 -5.40 -3.26 17.99
N ILE A 93 -5.72 -2.56 19.06
CA ILE A 93 -6.42 -1.27 19.01
C ILE A 93 -5.35 -0.19 19.00
N VAL A 94 -5.31 0.61 17.93
CA VAL A 94 -4.41 1.76 17.79
C VAL A 94 -5.16 3.00 18.19
N ASP A 95 -4.65 3.74 19.17
CA ASP A 95 -5.32 4.89 19.76
C ASP A 95 -4.40 6.11 19.96
N ALA A 96 -4.98 7.25 20.29
CA ALA A 96 -4.24 8.42 20.70
C ALA A 96 -4.05 8.40 22.23
N PHE A 97 -2.81 8.27 22.71
CA PHE A 97 -2.49 8.21 24.15
C PHE A 97 -3.07 9.37 24.95
N ALA A 98 -3.06 10.57 24.38
CA ALA A 98 -3.54 11.78 25.03
C ALA A 98 -5.06 11.78 25.33
N GLU A 99 -5.81 10.91 24.66
CA GLU A 99 -7.27 10.78 24.81
C GLU A 99 -7.69 9.63 25.72
N ARG A 100 -6.74 8.96 26.38
CA ARG A 100 -7.03 7.86 27.31
C ARG A 100 -7.56 8.38 28.65
N GLU A 101 -8.71 7.87 29.07
CA GLU A 101 -9.30 8.14 30.37
C GLU A 101 -9.45 6.84 31.18
N TYR A 102 -9.04 6.89 32.46
CA TYR A 102 -9.11 5.74 33.36
C TYR A 102 -10.12 5.99 34.45
N ALA A 103 -11.03 5.05 34.68
CA ALA A 103 -11.96 5.04 35.80
C ALA A 103 -11.82 3.75 36.61
N ALA A 104 -11.34 3.86 37.85
CA ALA A 104 -11.26 2.73 38.77
C ALA A 104 -12.48 2.68 39.69
N SER A 105 -12.95 1.48 40.05
CA SER A 105 -13.97 1.28 41.07
C SER A 105 -13.43 1.60 42.47
N ASP A 106 -14.31 1.97 43.42
CA ASP A 106 -13.93 2.32 44.79
C ASP A 106 -13.20 1.19 45.53
N ASP A 107 -13.53 -0.06 45.23
CA ASP A 107 -12.90 -1.26 45.82
C ASP A 107 -11.65 -1.73 45.07
N GLY A 108 -11.29 -1.07 43.96
CA GLY A 108 -10.12 -1.37 43.13
C GLY A 108 -10.23 -2.65 42.33
N THR A 109 -11.40 -3.33 42.32
CA THR A 109 -11.56 -4.63 41.61
C THR A 109 -11.78 -4.50 40.10
N SER A 110 -12.04 -3.27 39.63
CA SER A 110 -12.19 -3.00 38.19
C SER A 110 -11.60 -1.65 37.79
N VAL A 111 -11.07 -1.59 36.58
CA VAL A 111 -10.63 -0.37 35.91
C VAL A 111 -11.21 -0.39 34.50
N VAL A 112 -11.80 0.72 34.08
CA VAL A 112 -12.23 0.93 32.69
C VAL A 112 -11.29 1.94 32.07
N LEU A 113 -10.65 1.56 30.96
CA LEU A 113 -9.98 2.48 30.06
C LEU A 113 -10.98 2.88 28.97
N THR A 114 -11.25 4.18 28.86
CA THR A 114 -11.96 4.73 27.69
C THR A 114 -10.92 5.31 26.76
N THR A 115 -10.96 4.92 25.50
CA THR A 115 -10.03 5.37 24.46
C THR A 115 -10.78 5.68 23.16
N THR A 116 -10.16 6.48 22.27
CA THR A 116 -10.68 6.78 20.93
C THR A 116 -9.79 6.09 19.90
N PRO A 117 -10.17 4.91 19.36
CA PRO A 117 -9.38 4.23 18.35
C PRO A 117 -9.28 5.04 17.07
N VAL A 118 -8.08 5.13 16.49
CA VAL A 118 -7.81 5.65 15.15
C VAL A 118 -7.77 4.54 14.11
N GLY A 119 -7.49 3.31 14.54
CA GLY A 119 -7.48 2.12 13.71
C GLY A 119 -7.42 0.85 14.54
N THR A 120 -7.65 -0.28 13.89
CA THR A 120 -7.50 -1.62 14.48
C THR A 120 -6.73 -2.53 13.54
N VAL A 121 -5.98 -3.48 14.11
CA VAL A 121 -5.37 -4.58 13.37
C VAL A 121 -5.95 -5.88 13.89
N ASP A 122 -6.46 -6.73 13.03
CA ASP A 122 -7.01 -8.04 13.41
C ASP A 122 -5.90 -9.11 13.62
N ALA A 123 -6.29 -10.32 14.00
CA ALA A 123 -5.39 -11.44 14.21
C ALA A 123 -4.63 -11.87 12.92
N ALA A 124 -5.18 -11.57 11.75
CA ALA A 124 -4.55 -11.81 10.45
C ALA A 124 -3.61 -10.68 10.00
N GLY A 125 -3.51 -9.61 10.79
CA GLY A 125 -2.70 -8.44 10.46
C GLY A 125 -3.39 -7.41 9.56
N THR A 126 -4.70 -7.54 9.33
CA THR A 126 -5.46 -6.60 8.50
C THR A 126 -5.73 -5.31 9.27
N TYR A 127 -5.27 -4.18 8.73
CA TYR A 127 -5.57 -2.87 9.28
C TYR A 127 -6.92 -2.37 8.79
N SER A 128 -7.74 -1.86 9.72
CA SER A 128 -9.02 -1.23 9.44
C SER A 128 -9.10 0.13 10.11
N LEU A 129 -9.56 1.13 9.35
CA LEU A 129 -9.92 2.43 9.93
C LEU A 129 -11.11 2.28 10.86
N THR A 130 -11.11 3.05 11.94
CA THR A 130 -12.27 3.21 12.80
C THR A 130 -12.98 4.52 12.50
N GLU A 131 -14.31 4.53 12.60
CA GLU A 131 -15.08 5.78 12.39
C GLU A 131 -14.94 6.78 13.54
N GLY A 132 -14.06 6.50 14.51
CA GLY A 132 -13.90 7.24 15.75
C GLY A 132 -15.04 6.93 16.73
N GLY A 133 -14.88 7.43 17.92
CA GLY A 133 -15.83 7.25 19.03
C GLY A 133 -15.18 6.57 20.23
N GLU A 134 -15.64 6.97 21.42
CA GLU A 134 -15.13 6.41 22.67
C GLU A 134 -15.41 4.90 22.77
N THR A 135 -14.37 4.14 23.06
CA THR A 135 -14.44 2.69 23.25
C THR A 135 -14.03 2.34 24.69
N PRO A 136 -14.94 1.88 25.55
CA PRO A 136 -14.61 1.45 26.88
C PRO A 136 -14.03 0.03 26.90
N LEU A 137 -12.87 -0.13 27.53
CA LEU A 137 -12.16 -1.40 27.72
C LEU A 137 -12.11 -1.75 29.20
N GLY A 138 -12.75 -2.83 29.58
CA GLY A 138 -12.87 -3.25 30.98
C GLY A 138 -11.75 -4.20 31.41
N TYR A 139 -11.14 -3.91 32.57
CA TYR A 139 -10.16 -4.76 33.24
C TYR A 139 -10.66 -5.15 34.61
N ARG A 140 -10.53 -6.43 34.98
CA ARG A 140 -10.78 -6.89 36.35
C ARG A 140 -9.47 -7.20 37.05
N LEU A 141 -9.39 -6.87 38.35
CA LEU A 141 -8.20 -7.05 39.15
C LEU A 141 -8.54 -7.74 40.47
N ALA A 142 -7.57 -8.46 41.00
CA ALA A 142 -7.63 -9.01 42.36
C ALA A 142 -6.27 -8.86 43.03
N GLN A 143 -6.30 -8.66 44.37
CA GLN A 143 -5.10 -8.77 45.16
C GLN A 143 -4.70 -10.24 45.29
N GLN A 144 -3.42 -10.49 45.09
CA GLN A 144 -2.81 -11.82 45.28
C GLN A 144 -2.43 -12.01 46.76
N ASP A 145 -1.96 -13.20 47.13
CA ASP A 145 -1.54 -13.54 48.48
C ASP A 145 -0.43 -12.64 49.05
N ASP A 146 0.37 -12.03 48.15
CA ASP A 146 1.41 -11.06 48.47
C ASP A 146 0.88 -9.61 48.69
N GLY A 147 -0.44 -9.43 48.55
CA GLY A 147 -1.11 -8.14 48.65
C GLY A 147 -0.97 -7.25 47.41
N GLN A 148 -0.35 -7.71 46.36
CA GLN A 148 -0.18 -6.96 45.09
C GLN A 148 -1.37 -7.16 44.16
N TRP A 149 -1.77 -6.11 43.45
CA TRP A 149 -2.81 -6.20 42.42
C TRP A 149 -2.32 -6.88 41.17
N ARG A 150 -3.15 -7.76 40.57
CA ARG A 150 -2.94 -8.38 39.27
C ARG A 150 -4.25 -8.40 38.50
N ILE A 151 -4.13 -8.30 37.15
CA ILE A 151 -5.26 -8.38 36.23
C ILE A 151 -5.72 -9.83 36.14
N THR A 152 -7.00 -10.06 36.35
CA THR A 152 -7.65 -11.38 36.26
C THR A 152 -8.54 -11.52 35.04
N GLU A 153 -8.86 -10.39 34.37
CA GLU A 153 -9.59 -10.35 33.09
C GLU A 153 -9.20 -9.07 32.35
N ALA A 154 -8.93 -9.18 31.06
CA ALA A 154 -8.62 -8.07 30.16
C ALA A 154 -9.22 -8.32 28.77
N PRO A 155 -9.45 -7.29 27.95
CA PRO A 155 -9.76 -7.46 26.54
C PRO A 155 -8.72 -8.31 25.83
N ALA A 156 -9.13 -9.10 24.83
CA ALA A 156 -8.20 -9.81 23.96
C ALA A 156 -7.42 -8.82 23.08
N GLY A 157 -6.18 -9.15 22.76
CA GLY A 157 -5.31 -8.30 21.95
C GLY A 157 -4.54 -7.24 22.76
N LEU A 158 -4.10 -6.21 22.07
CA LEU A 158 -3.25 -5.13 22.56
C LEU A 158 -3.96 -3.77 22.41
N VAL A 159 -3.60 -2.81 23.24
CA VAL A 159 -3.91 -1.39 23.05
C VAL A 159 -2.60 -0.65 22.92
N MET A 160 -2.43 0.10 21.84
CA MET A 160 -1.15 0.73 21.52
C MET A 160 -1.36 2.16 21.01
N ASP A 161 -0.55 3.07 21.51
CA ASP A 161 -0.48 4.43 20.99
C ASP A 161 -0.01 4.47 19.54
N GLU A 162 -0.58 5.35 18.70
CA GLU A 162 -0.29 5.45 17.28
C GLU A 162 1.19 5.75 16.97
N ASP A 163 1.87 6.56 17.80
CA ASP A 163 3.29 6.86 17.62
C ASP A 163 4.16 5.63 17.91
N LEU A 164 3.75 4.81 18.87
CA LEU A 164 4.47 3.60 19.25
C LEU A 164 4.15 2.43 18.31
N PHE A 165 2.92 2.38 17.78
CA PHE A 165 2.48 1.33 16.85
C PHE A 165 3.44 1.18 15.67
N ASN A 166 3.79 2.27 14.99
CA ASN A 166 4.68 2.27 13.82
C ASN A 166 6.13 1.86 14.16
N SER A 167 6.53 1.88 15.42
CA SER A 167 7.86 1.42 15.86
C SER A 167 7.90 -0.07 16.20
N VAL A 168 6.76 -0.66 16.56
CA VAL A 168 6.63 -2.08 16.95
C VAL A 168 6.08 -2.94 15.83
N PHE A 169 5.07 -2.45 15.12
CA PHE A 169 4.43 -3.10 13.98
C PHE A 169 4.85 -2.43 12.69
N HIS A 170 5.19 -3.24 11.69
CA HIS A 170 5.43 -2.74 10.33
C HIS A 170 4.46 -3.40 9.36
N SER A 171 4.17 -2.67 8.29
CA SER A 171 3.38 -3.21 7.19
C SER A 171 4.27 -4.05 6.27
N TYR A 172 3.78 -5.23 5.93
CA TYR A 172 4.42 -6.16 5.01
C TYR A 172 3.46 -6.49 3.87
N ARG A 173 4.02 -6.79 2.70
CA ARG A 173 3.24 -7.14 1.51
C ARG A 173 3.26 -8.65 1.34
N LEU A 174 2.13 -9.31 1.58
CA LEU A 174 1.92 -10.70 1.20
C LEU A 174 1.60 -10.71 -0.28
N MET A 175 2.45 -11.31 -1.10
CA MET A 175 2.30 -11.30 -2.55
C MET A 175 1.49 -12.50 -3.01
N TYR A 176 0.38 -12.24 -3.67
CA TYR A 176 -0.44 -13.23 -4.37
C TYR A 176 -0.25 -13.10 -5.87
N PHE A 177 -0.69 -14.08 -6.66
CA PHE A 177 -0.72 -13.93 -8.11
C PHE A 177 -2.07 -13.39 -8.59
N ASP A 178 -2.05 -12.67 -9.71
CA ASP A 178 -3.26 -12.45 -10.48
C ASP A 178 -3.77 -13.77 -11.09
N PRO A 179 -5.05 -13.89 -11.49
CA PRO A 179 -5.61 -15.14 -12.03
C PRO A 179 -4.92 -15.68 -13.29
N THR A 180 -4.14 -14.85 -13.99
CA THR A 180 -3.37 -15.27 -15.17
C THR A 180 -1.93 -15.69 -14.86
N TRP A 181 -1.50 -15.58 -13.60
CA TRP A 181 -0.16 -15.92 -13.11
C TRP A 181 0.98 -15.04 -13.66
N ASN A 182 0.66 -13.84 -14.13
CA ASN A 182 1.63 -12.92 -14.71
C ASN A 182 2.13 -11.87 -13.73
N TYR A 183 1.27 -11.40 -12.83
CA TYR A 183 1.58 -10.32 -11.88
C TYR A 183 1.59 -10.83 -10.45
N LEU A 184 2.39 -10.17 -9.62
CA LEU A 184 2.31 -10.29 -8.16
C LEU A 184 1.52 -9.12 -7.59
N VAL A 185 0.53 -9.43 -6.77
CA VAL A 185 -0.44 -8.50 -6.17
C VAL A 185 -0.23 -8.44 -4.67
N PRO A 186 0.04 -7.27 -4.09
CA PRO A 186 0.24 -7.14 -2.66
C PRO A 186 -1.08 -7.12 -1.87
N ASP A 187 -1.12 -7.91 -0.82
CA ASP A 187 -2.04 -7.85 0.31
C ASP A 187 -1.25 -7.34 1.53
N VAL A 188 -1.56 -6.14 2.00
CA VAL A 188 -0.78 -5.49 3.06
C VAL A 188 -1.26 -5.94 4.42
N ARG A 189 -0.32 -6.42 5.24
CA ARG A 189 -0.57 -6.90 6.61
C ARG A 189 0.43 -6.30 7.60
N TRP A 190 -0.01 -6.07 8.82
CA TRP A 190 0.79 -5.52 9.90
C TRP A 190 1.21 -6.61 10.88
N PHE A 191 2.49 -6.76 11.07
CA PHE A 191 3.07 -7.70 12.04
C PHE A 191 4.15 -7.02 12.87
N PRO A 192 4.39 -7.48 14.12
CA PRO A 192 5.58 -7.08 14.85
C PRO A 192 6.84 -7.41 14.04
N THR A 193 7.84 -6.53 14.10
CA THR A 193 9.14 -6.74 13.43
C THR A 193 9.84 -7.99 13.91
N LEU A 194 9.65 -8.33 15.19
CA LEU A 194 10.17 -9.55 15.77
C LEU A 194 9.49 -10.78 15.15
N ASN A 195 10.28 -11.64 14.51
CA ASN A 195 9.81 -12.85 13.81
C ASN A 195 8.84 -12.56 12.64
N ALA A 196 9.00 -11.42 11.96
CA ALA A 196 8.14 -11.03 10.85
C ALA A 196 8.12 -12.09 9.73
N ALA A 197 9.27 -12.67 9.35
CA ALA A 197 9.35 -13.71 8.33
C ALA A 197 8.45 -14.92 8.61
N GLY A 198 8.45 -15.41 9.86
CA GLY A 198 7.58 -16.53 10.26
C GLY A 198 6.09 -16.17 10.19
N ARG A 199 5.73 -14.95 10.59
CA ARG A 199 4.34 -14.46 10.53
C ARG A 199 3.84 -14.26 9.10
N ILE A 200 4.66 -13.65 8.24
CA ILE A 200 4.37 -13.47 6.81
C ILE A 200 4.18 -14.84 6.14
N ALA A 201 5.13 -15.75 6.33
CA ALA A 201 5.05 -17.08 5.73
C ALA A 201 3.82 -17.86 6.23
N SER A 202 3.51 -17.80 7.53
CA SER A 202 2.32 -18.46 8.09
C SER A 202 1.02 -17.85 7.55
N ALA A 203 0.92 -16.52 7.45
CA ALA A 203 -0.26 -15.86 6.90
C ALA A 203 -0.45 -16.14 5.40
N LEU A 204 0.66 -16.31 4.65
CA LEU A 204 0.61 -16.60 3.23
C LEU A 204 0.27 -18.05 2.92
N VAL A 205 0.86 -19.01 3.65
CA VAL A 205 0.70 -20.45 3.37
C VAL A 205 -0.55 -21.03 4.03
N ASN A 206 -0.78 -20.70 5.31
CA ASN A 206 -1.87 -21.25 6.12
C ASN A 206 -3.09 -20.31 6.21
N GLY A 207 -2.98 -19.08 5.66
CA GLY A 207 -4.03 -18.07 5.68
C GLY A 207 -4.72 -17.89 4.33
N ALA A 208 -5.47 -16.80 4.23
CA ALA A 208 -6.18 -16.38 3.01
C ALA A 208 -5.90 -14.90 2.71
N PRO A 209 -6.04 -14.46 1.45
CA PRO A 209 -6.07 -13.04 1.14
C PRO A 209 -7.17 -12.33 1.92
N VAL A 210 -7.03 -11.01 2.10
CA VAL A 210 -8.12 -10.20 2.67
C VAL A 210 -9.39 -10.34 1.84
N GLU A 211 -10.55 -10.34 2.52
CA GLU A 211 -11.85 -10.69 1.93
C GLU A 211 -12.16 -9.94 0.63
N TRP A 212 -11.94 -8.61 0.62
CA TRP A 212 -12.22 -7.80 -0.57
C TRP A 212 -11.32 -8.12 -1.79
N LEU A 213 -10.16 -8.76 -1.58
CA LEU A 213 -9.19 -9.13 -2.61
C LEU A 213 -9.30 -10.61 -3.02
N ALA A 214 -9.98 -11.44 -2.24
CA ALA A 214 -9.95 -12.90 -2.35
C ALA A 214 -10.35 -13.42 -3.74
N ASP A 215 -11.38 -12.82 -4.38
CA ASP A 215 -11.85 -13.23 -5.71
C ASP A 215 -10.99 -12.66 -6.86
N SER A 216 -9.99 -11.83 -6.54
CA SER A 216 -9.18 -11.11 -7.53
C SER A 216 -7.77 -11.67 -7.66
N VAL A 217 -7.37 -12.59 -6.77
CA VAL A 217 -6.04 -13.16 -6.71
C VAL A 217 -6.08 -14.68 -6.50
N VAL A 218 -4.96 -15.32 -6.77
CA VAL A 218 -4.77 -16.75 -6.52
C VAL A 218 -3.50 -16.99 -5.72
N THR A 219 -3.51 -18.03 -4.89
CA THR A 219 -2.31 -18.49 -4.18
C THR A 219 -1.66 -19.66 -4.92
N ALA A 220 -0.33 -19.74 -4.85
CA ALA A 220 0.42 -20.88 -5.34
C ALA A 220 0.44 -22.06 -4.36
N PHE A 221 0.08 -21.83 -3.11
CA PHE A 221 0.08 -22.85 -2.07
C PHE A 221 -1.23 -23.65 -2.10
N PRO A 222 -1.18 -24.97 -2.43
CA PRO A 222 -2.36 -25.82 -2.34
C PRO A 222 -2.82 -25.93 -0.88
N GLU A 223 -4.13 -26.05 -0.65
CA GLU A 223 -4.73 -26.21 0.68
C GLU A 223 -4.19 -27.43 1.47
N THR A 224 -3.56 -28.37 0.77
CA THR A 224 -2.96 -29.56 1.38
C THR A 224 -1.54 -29.34 1.87
N VAL A 225 -0.91 -28.22 1.53
CA VAL A 225 0.47 -27.90 1.92
C VAL A 225 0.44 -26.92 3.09
N ASP A 226 0.97 -27.37 4.22
CA ASP A 226 1.10 -26.56 5.43
C ASP A 226 2.53 -26.09 5.62
N LEU A 227 2.69 -24.92 6.26
CA LEU A 227 3.97 -24.44 6.77
C LEU A 227 4.17 -24.89 8.22
N ILE A 228 5.32 -25.45 8.53
CA ILE A 228 5.75 -25.66 9.91
C ILE A 228 6.13 -24.29 10.51
N PRO A 229 5.56 -23.90 11.67
CA PRO A 229 5.48 -22.48 12.09
C PRO A 229 6.82 -21.75 12.34
N ALA A 230 7.96 -22.41 12.29
CA ALA A 230 9.25 -21.74 12.47
C ALA A 230 9.90 -21.47 11.10
N VAL A 231 10.15 -20.20 10.78
CA VAL A 231 10.94 -19.78 9.60
C VAL A 231 12.20 -19.08 10.09
N PRO A 232 13.26 -19.83 10.41
CA PRO A 232 14.51 -19.23 10.83
C PRO A 232 15.15 -18.43 9.69
N VAL A 233 15.65 -17.25 10.02
CA VAL A 233 16.38 -16.39 9.08
C VAL A 233 17.81 -16.25 9.55
N SER A 234 18.76 -16.65 8.71
CA SER A 234 20.19 -16.52 9.02
C SER A 234 20.65 -15.05 8.96
N GLY A 235 21.79 -14.76 9.57
CA GLY A 235 22.42 -13.43 9.48
C GLY A 235 22.82 -13.01 8.05
N ALA A 236 22.77 -13.93 7.07
CA ALA A 236 22.96 -13.65 5.65
C ALA A 236 21.63 -13.38 4.92
N GLY A 237 20.49 -13.32 5.63
CA GLY A 237 19.17 -13.08 5.03
C GLY A 237 18.57 -14.28 4.32
N VAL A 238 19.02 -15.51 4.65
CA VAL A 238 18.44 -16.75 4.12
C VAL A 238 17.35 -17.24 5.06
N ALA A 239 16.12 -17.33 4.58
CA ALA A 239 14.98 -17.90 5.29
C ALA A 239 14.77 -19.36 4.90
N GLN A 240 14.55 -20.22 5.89
CA GLN A 240 14.26 -21.64 5.70
C GLN A 240 12.79 -21.89 6.03
N ALA A 241 11.99 -22.23 5.02
CA ALA A 241 10.57 -22.52 5.15
C ALA A 241 10.36 -24.03 5.05
N GLU A 242 10.08 -24.64 6.18
CA GLU A 242 9.80 -26.09 6.27
C GLU A 242 8.31 -26.32 5.94
N LEU A 243 8.05 -27.11 4.90
CA LEU A 243 6.72 -27.46 4.43
C LEU A 243 6.36 -28.89 4.82
N SER A 244 5.07 -29.18 4.84
CA SER A 244 4.56 -30.54 5.06
C SER A 244 4.94 -31.48 3.91
N GLU A 245 4.94 -32.80 4.16
CA GLU A 245 5.30 -33.84 3.17
C GLU A 245 4.45 -33.75 1.89
N GLN A 246 3.27 -33.17 1.93
CA GLN A 246 2.37 -32.96 0.80
C GLN A 246 3.02 -32.10 -0.30
N ALA A 247 3.99 -31.27 0.05
CA ALA A 247 4.75 -30.48 -0.92
C ALA A 247 5.57 -31.33 -1.89
N LEU A 248 5.92 -32.59 -1.53
CA LEU A 248 6.61 -33.54 -2.43
C LEU A 248 5.73 -34.05 -3.57
N ALA A 249 4.41 -33.91 -3.47
CA ALA A 249 3.47 -34.34 -4.51
C ALA A 249 3.06 -33.19 -5.47
N VAL A 250 3.58 -32.00 -5.25
CA VAL A 250 3.30 -30.81 -6.08
C VAL A 250 4.17 -30.87 -7.35
N ASP A 251 3.60 -30.44 -8.50
CA ASP A 251 4.36 -30.36 -9.76
C ASP A 251 5.38 -29.21 -9.73
N ASP A 252 6.40 -29.31 -10.61
CA ASP A 252 7.53 -28.36 -10.65
C ASP A 252 7.08 -26.91 -10.85
N LEU A 253 6.09 -26.66 -11.73
CA LEU A 253 5.59 -25.31 -12.00
C LEU A 253 4.89 -24.70 -10.77
N THR A 254 4.09 -25.50 -10.07
CA THR A 254 3.44 -25.06 -8.83
C THR A 254 4.47 -24.79 -7.75
N LEU A 255 5.51 -25.65 -7.64
CA LEU A 255 6.62 -25.43 -6.72
C LEU A 255 7.40 -24.14 -7.02
N ASP A 256 7.67 -23.85 -8.29
CA ASP A 256 8.29 -22.59 -8.74
C ASP A 256 7.43 -21.37 -8.41
N ARG A 257 6.10 -21.48 -8.55
CA ARG A 257 5.14 -20.45 -8.14
C ARG A 257 5.16 -20.22 -6.63
N MET A 258 5.16 -21.29 -5.83
CA MET A 258 5.28 -21.22 -4.37
C MET A 258 6.58 -20.51 -3.96
N GLN A 259 7.71 -20.90 -4.58
CA GLN A 259 9.01 -20.26 -4.38
C GLN A 259 8.98 -18.77 -4.72
N THR A 260 8.34 -18.38 -5.83
CA THR A 260 8.20 -17.00 -6.30
C THR A 260 7.37 -16.18 -5.32
N GLN A 261 6.20 -16.68 -4.95
CA GLN A 261 5.25 -16.03 -4.07
C GLN A 261 5.85 -15.79 -2.67
N LEU A 262 6.45 -16.82 -2.07
CA LEU A 262 7.06 -16.72 -0.74
C LEU A 262 8.29 -15.82 -0.76
N SER A 263 9.16 -15.94 -1.77
CA SER A 263 10.35 -15.08 -1.89
C SER A 263 9.98 -13.60 -2.05
N ALA A 264 8.96 -13.30 -2.84
CA ALA A 264 8.51 -11.92 -3.02
C ALA A 264 7.91 -11.34 -1.73
N SER A 265 7.11 -12.13 -1.00
CA SER A 265 6.52 -11.73 0.28
C SER A 265 7.57 -11.51 1.36
N LEU A 266 8.50 -12.44 1.53
CA LEU A 266 9.55 -12.36 2.55
C LEU A 266 10.60 -11.27 2.24
N SER A 267 10.75 -10.86 0.97
CA SER A 267 11.64 -9.76 0.61
C SER A 267 11.25 -8.45 1.29
N THR A 268 9.97 -8.27 1.61
CA THR A 268 9.46 -7.09 2.33
C THR A 268 9.92 -7.05 3.80
N ALA A 269 10.34 -8.21 4.34
CA ALA A 269 10.95 -8.33 5.67
C ALA A 269 12.50 -8.44 5.61
N GLY A 270 13.12 -8.02 4.49
CA GLY A 270 14.58 -8.01 4.33
C GLY A 270 15.20 -9.38 4.05
N VAL A 271 14.41 -10.42 3.78
CA VAL A 271 14.91 -11.74 3.36
C VAL A 271 15.41 -11.65 1.92
N THR A 272 16.62 -12.16 1.68
CA THR A 272 17.26 -12.13 0.35
C THR A 272 17.10 -13.45 -0.41
N THR A 273 17.03 -14.56 0.32
CA THR A 273 16.91 -15.91 -0.25
C THR A 273 15.94 -16.73 0.59
N VAL A 274 15.12 -17.53 -0.07
CA VAL A 274 14.18 -18.46 0.56
C VAL A 274 14.52 -19.86 0.11
N GLU A 275 14.68 -20.76 1.06
CA GLU A 275 14.85 -22.20 0.87
C GLU A 275 13.56 -22.90 1.30
N LEU A 276 12.92 -23.65 0.39
CA LEU A 276 11.80 -24.53 0.70
C LEU A 276 12.34 -25.90 1.09
N LEU A 277 11.91 -26.42 2.23
CA LEU A 277 12.37 -27.72 2.75
C LEU A 277 11.19 -28.63 3.05
N VAL A 278 11.44 -29.95 2.99
CA VAL A 278 10.58 -30.99 3.56
C VAL A 278 11.48 -31.97 4.30
N ASP A 279 11.23 -32.22 5.57
CA ASP A 279 12.07 -33.06 6.47
C ASP A 279 13.55 -32.64 6.41
N GLY A 280 13.83 -31.34 6.41
CA GLY A 280 15.18 -30.78 6.32
C GLY A 280 15.86 -30.94 4.97
N THR A 281 15.19 -31.47 3.95
CA THR A 281 15.72 -31.63 2.58
C THR A 281 15.22 -30.48 1.70
N MET A 282 16.15 -29.77 1.06
CA MET A 282 15.81 -28.66 0.18
C MET A 282 15.11 -29.14 -1.09
N LEU A 283 14.00 -28.49 -1.45
CA LEU A 283 13.27 -28.71 -2.69
C LEU A 283 13.95 -27.92 -3.83
N GLU A 284 14.00 -28.52 -5.02
CA GLU A 284 14.51 -27.84 -6.21
C GLU A 284 13.42 -26.97 -6.84
N ALA A 285 13.35 -25.71 -6.41
CA ALA A 285 12.39 -24.71 -6.88
C ALA A 285 13.11 -23.48 -7.44
N GLN A 286 12.55 -22.86 -8.45
CA GLN A 286 13.09 -21.66 -9.09
C GLN A 286 12.11 -20.49 -8.99
N ARG A 287 12.64 -19.27 -8.94
CA ARG A 287 11.80 -18.07 -9.06
C ARG A 287 11.40 -17.83 -10.50
N LEU A 288 10.10 -17.71 -10.74
CA LEU A 288 9.55 -17.31 -12.03
C LEU A 288 9.73 -15.80 -12.25
N THR A 289 9.83 -15.41 -13.51
CA THR A 289 9.77 -14.00 -13.90
C THR A 289 8.31 -13.57 -13.94
N THR A 290 7.98 -12.50 -13.24
CA THR A 290 6.67 -11.86 -13.27
C THR A 290 6.74 -10.53 -14.01
N VAL A 291 5.61 -10.06 -14.53
CA VAL A 291 5.51 -8.77 -15.20
C VAL A 291 5.65 -7.64 -14.18
N SER A 292 6.45 -6.64 -14.52
CA SER A 292 6.66 -5.48 -13.65
C SER A 292 5.49 -4.50 -13.74
N THR A 293 5.07 -3.98 -12.58
CA THR A 293 4.09 -2.89 -12.46
C THR A 293 4.73 -1.49 -12.48
N LYS A 294 6.04 -1.41 -12.75
CA LYS A 294 6.74 -0.14 -12.82
C LYS A 294 6.33 0.64 -14.07
N VAL A 295 6.26 1.95 -13.93
CA VAL A 295 6.01 2.91 -15.03
C VAL A 295 7.30 3.66 -15.36
N ASP A 296 7.33 4.31 -16.55
CA ASP A 296 8.43 5.21 -16.86
C ASP A 296 8.51 6.36 -15.84
N ALA A 297 9.71 6.66 -15.41
CA ALA A 297 9.94 7.71 -14.41
C ALA A 297 9.65 9.13 -14.94
N ARG A 298 9.54 9.32 -16.25
CA ARG A 298 9.19 10.58 -16.90
C ARG A 298 7.70 10.85 -16.81
N ALA A 299 7.31 12.12 -16.76
CA ALA A 299 5.90 12.49 -16.89
C ALA A 299 5.44 12.31 -18.33
N LEU A 300 4.26 11.73 -18.53
CA LEU A 300 3.62 11.63 -19.83
C LEU A 300 2.57 12.74 -19.92
N VAL A 301 2.69 13.63 -20.90
CA VAL A 301 1.89 14.87 -20.96
C VAL A 301 1.46 15.22 -22.38
N LEU A 302 0.36 15.97 -22.50
CA LEU A 302 -0.03 16.70 -23.68
C LEU A 302 0.22 18.19 -23.44
N THR A 303 0.96 18.82 -24.34
CA THR A 303 1.30 20.24 -24.36
C THR A 303 1.01 20.82 -25.74
N PRO A 304 1.13 22.12 -25.99
CA PRO A 304 1.07 22.69 -27.34
C PRO A 304 2.12 22.13 -28.30
N ASP A 305 3.25 21.61 -27.79
CA ASP A 305 4.33 21.03 -28.59
C ASP A 305 4.08 19.57 -28.97
N GLY A 306 3.06 18.91 -28.40
CA GLY A 306 2.67 17.53 -28.71
C GLY A 306 2.38 16.68 -27.48
N PHE A 307 2.22 15.35 -27.71
CA PHE A 307 2.03 14.34 -26.68
C PHE A 307 3.26 13.46 -26.55
N GLY A 308 3.77 13.27 -25.32
CA GLY A 308 4.94 12.43 -25.10
C GLY A 308 5.50 12.51 -23.70
N PHE A 309 6.62 11.83 -23.50
CA PHE A 309 7.37 11.87 -22.24
C PHE A 309 8.17 13.15 -22.11
N LEU A 310 7.94 13.89 -21.02
CA LEU A 310 8.61 15.16 -20.74
C LEU A 310 9.95 14.95 -20.05
N VAL A 311 11.03 15.45 -20.68
CA VAL A 311 12.40 15.42 -20.11
C VAL A 311 13.02 16.81 -20.26
N SER A 312 13.28 17.48 -19.16
CA SER A 312 13.95 18.80 -19.13
C SER A 312 13.34 19.85 -20.07
N GLY A 313 11.99 19.78 -20.23
CA GLY A 313 11.25 20.69 -21.12
C GLY A 313 11.12 20.23 -22.58
N GLU A 314 11.72 19.10 -22.94
CA GLU A 314 11.58 18.50 -24.27
C GLU A 314 10.67 17.27 -24.23
N LEU A 315 9.89 17.05 -25.28
CA LEU A 315 9.01 15.88 -25.43
C LEU A 315 9.72 14.76 -26.21
N THR A 316 9.56 13.54 -25.72
CA THR A 316 9.89 12.33 -26.47
C THR A 316 8.59 11.66 -26.87
N GLU A 317 8.29 11.66 -28.17
CA GLU A 317 7.09 11.07 -28.73
C GLU A 317 7.04 9.55 -28.57
N ILE A 318 5.83 8.99 -28.48
CA ILE A 318 5.54 7.56 -28.54
C ILE A 318 5.18 7.22 -30.00
N PRO A 319 5.98 6.40 -30.70
CA PRO A 319 5.77 6.11 -32.11
C PRO A 319 4.32 5.65 -32.41
N GLY A 320 3.68 6.33 -33.33
CA GLY A 320 2.30 6.06 -33.77
C GLY A 320 1.22 6.53 -32.82
N LEU A 321 1.44 6.48 -31.51
CA LEU A 321 0.43 6.85 -30.53
C LEU A 321 0.35 8.38 -30.32
N SER A 322 1.49 9.07 -30.29
CA SER A 322 1.52 10.52 -30.07
C SER A 322 0.71 11.30 -31.10
N GLU A 323 0.96 11.06 -32.39
CA GLU A 323 0.23 11.73 -33.48
C GLU A 323 -1.29 11.47 -33.42
N ALA A 324 -1.68 10.22 -33.12
CA ALA A 324 -3.09 9.84 -33.01
C ALA A 324 -3.80 10.55 -31.85
N ILE A 325 -3.14 10.72 -30.71
CA ILE A 325 -3.67 11.42 -29.52
C ILE A 325 -3.76 12.93 -29.79
N GLU A 326 -2.74 13.54 -30.38
CA GLU A 326 -2.71 14.97 -30.70
C GLU A 326 -3.87 15.39 -31.61
N GLN A 327 -4.17 14.57 -32.64
CA GLN A 327 -5.28 14.85 -33.57
C GLN A 327 -6.65 14.83 -32.89
N LEU A 328 -6.80 14.15 -31.78
CA LEU A 328 -8.05 14.05 -31.03
C LEU A 328 -8.23 15.17 -30.00
N ALA A 329 -7.14 15.84 -29.63
CA ALA A 329 -7.12 16.85 -28.54
C ALA A 329 -7.90 16.39 -27.30
N PRO A 330 -7.60 15.23 -26.70
CA PRO A 330 -8.37 14.64 -25.62
C PRO A 330 -8.24 15.49 -24.35
N VAL A 331 -9.17 15.29 -23.41
CA VAL A 331 -9.15 15.93 -22.08
C VAL A 331 -8.57 14.99 -21.01
N ALA A 332 -8.47 13.69 -21.28
CA ALA A 332 -7.80 12.73 -20.43
C ALA A 332 -7.17 11.60 -21.30
N VAL A 333 -6.05 11.07 -20.84
CA VAL A 333 -5.32 9.97 -21.49
C VAL A 333 -4.76 9.01 -20.44
N GLN A 334 -4.97 7.71 -20.64
CA GLN A 334 -4.25 6.67 -19.94
C GLN A 334 -3.70 5.65 -20.93
N THR A 335 -2.40 5.35 -20.86
CA THR A 335 -1.74 4.42 -21.78
C THR A 335 -1.67 3.01 -21.21
N ALA A 336 -1.82 1.99 -22.06
CA ALA A 336 -1.52 0.60 -21.73
C ALA A 336 -0.01 0.41 -21.43
N PRO A 337 0.39 -0.69 -20.74
CA PRO A 337 1.78 -0.93 -20.35
C PRO A 337 2.76 -0.98 -21.55
N ASP A 338 2.32 -1.53 -22.66
CA ASP A 338 3.11 -1.70 -23.89
C ASP A 338 3.16 -0.44 -24.78
N LEU A 339 2.45 0.64 -24.39
CA LEU A 339 2.29 1.88 -25.14
C LEU A 339 1.68 1.67 -26.56
N ALA A 340 1.12 0.48 -26.84
CA ALA A 340 0.47 0.18 -28.12
C ALA A 340 -0.97 0.69 -28.18
N SER A 341 -1.56 1.04 -27.05
CA SER A 341 -2.92 1.59 -26.99
C SER A 341 -3.09 2.57 -25.83
N ALA A 342 -4.14 3.38 -25.90
CA ALA A 342 -4.56 4.30 -24.87
C ALA A 342 -6.09 4.38 -24.76
N ALA A 343 -6.59 4.60 -23.55
CA ALA A 343 -7.95 5.06 -23.29
C ALA A 343 -7.94 6.59 -23.20
N VAL A 344 -8.85 7.23 -23.90
CA VAL A 344 -8.95 8.69 -23.94
C VAL A 344 -10.40 9.15 -23.70
N ARG A 345 -10.56 10.29 -23.02
CA ARG A 345 -11.83 11.00 -22.99
C ARG A 345 -11.76 12.17 -23.97
N LEU A 346 -12.70 12.21 -24.90
CA LEU A 346 -12.76 13.24 -25.95
C LEU A 346 -13.45 14.51 -25.42
N PRO A 347 -13.26 15.66 -26.09
CA PRO A 347 -13.90 16.93 -25.67
C PRO A 347 -15.44 16.89 -25.67
N ASP A 348 -16.06 16.00 -26.46
CA ASP A 348 -17.52 15.79 -26.47
C ASP A 348 -18.01 14.89 -25.31
N GLY A 349 -17.10 14.45 -24.44
CA GLY A 349 -17.37 13.61 -23.28
C GLY A 349 -17.45 12.12 -23.58
N THR A 350 -17.23 11.67 -24.82
CA THR A 350 -17.18 10.24 -25.15
C THR A 350 -15.83 9.63 -24.79
N VAL A 351 -15.82 8.30 -24.59
CA VAL A 351 -14.60 7.54 -24.32
C VAL A 351 -14.21 6.74 -25.56
N ALA A 352 -12.94 6.81 -25.93
CA ALA A 352 -12.40 6.07 -27.05
C ALA A 352 -11.14 5.29 -26.68
N ARG A 353 -10.89 4.20 -27.42
CA ARG A 353 -9.61 3.50 -27.48
C ARG A 353 -8.85 3.97 -28.71
N VAL A 354 -7.58 4.29 -28.52
CA VAL A 354 -6.65 4.71 -29.57
C VAL A 354 -5.57 3.67 -29.67
N LEU A 355 -5.25 3.19 -30.87
CA LEU A 355 -4.14 2.27 -31.12
C LEU A 355 -2.96 3.00 -31.77
N SER A 356 -1.76 2.47 -31.60
CA SER A 356 -0.52 3.03 -32.17
C SER A 356 -0.46 3.00 -33.71
N ASP A 357 -1.37 2.27 -34.36
CA ASP A 357 -1.55 2.30 -35.83
C ASP A 357 -2.47 3.45 -36.31
N GLY A 358 -2.93 4.31 -35.40
CA GLY A 358 -3.84 5.42 -35.64
C GLY A 358 -5.33 5.05 -35.61
N THR A 359 -5.67 3.79 -35.35
CA THR A 359 -7.07 3.36 -35.23
C THR A 359 -7.71 3.97 -33.98
N VAL A 360 -8.86 4.65 -34.15
CA VAL A 360 -9.65 5.24 -33.06
C VAL A 360 -11.01 4.58 -33.02
N THR A 361 -11.37 4.00 -31.89
CA THR A 361 -12.68 3.36 -31.68
C THR A 361 -13.36 3.98 -30.47
N VAL A 362 -14.51 4.64 -30.69
CA VAL A 362 -15.34 5.12 -29.56
C VAL A 362 -16.04 3.93 -28.92
N VAL A 363 -15.74 3.71 -27.64
CA VAL A 363 -16.20 2.55 -26.87
C VAL A 363 -17.37 2.88 -25.93
N ASP A 364 -17.54 4.14 -25.55
CA ASP A 364 -18.65 4.58 -24.71
C ASP A 364 -19.11 5.99 -25.08
N ARG A 365 -20.46 6.16 -25.20
CA ARG A 365 -21.11 7.44 -25.54
C ARG A 365 -22.12 7.91 -24.50
N ARG A 366 -22.15 7.25 -23.32
CA ARG A 366 -23.05 7.65 -22.25
C ARG A 366 -22.71 9.07 -21.77
N ALA A 367 -23.70 9.78 -21.28
CA ALA A 367 -23.51 11.14 -20.76
C ALA A 367 -22.84 11.11 -19.38
N GLY A 368 -21.99 12.09 -19.10
CA GLY A 368 -21.36 12.29 -17.80
C GLY A 368 -20.26 11.27 -17.46
N LEU A 369 -19.63 10.69 -18.49
CA LEU A 369 -18.50 9.78 -18.31
C LEU A 369 -17.32 10.49 -17.63
N LEU A 370 -16.69 9.79 -16.71
CA LEU A 370 -15.42 10.17 -16.08
C LEU A 370 -14.23 9.87 -17.01
N ASP A 371 -13.04 10.27 -16.59
CA ASP A 371 -11.79 9.87 -17.21
C ASP A 371 -11.69 8.33 -17.20
N PRO A 372 -11.48 7.70 -18.37
CA PRO A 372 -11.42 6.25 -18.47
C PRO A 372 -10.11 5.72 -17.91
N THR A 373 -10.13 4.45 -17.53
CA THR A 373 -8.91 3.71 -17.19
C THR A 373 -8.75 2.52 -18.13
N ILE A 374 -7.50 2.13 -18.44
CA ILE A 374 -7.18 0.97 -19.27
C ILE A 374 -6.39 -0.04 -18.44
N ASP A 375 -6.72 -1.32 -18.56
CA ASP A 375 -6.04 -2.37 -17.81
C ASP A 375 -4.90 -3.03 -18.63
N PRO A 376 -4.08 -3.90 -18.01
CA PRO A 376 -2.98 -4.57 -18.71
C PRO A 376 -3.40 -5.43 -19.90
N THR A 377 -4.67 -5.83 -20.00
CA THR A 377 -5.20 -6.59 -21.14
C THR A 377 -5.64 -5.69 -22.30
N GLY A 378 -5.55 -4.35 -22.15
CA GLY A 378 -6.01 -3.36 -23.11
C GLY A 378 -7.52 -3.12 -23.06
N ALA A 379 -8.22 -3.62 -22.04
CA ALA A 379 -9.63 -3.33 -21.85
C ALA A 379 -9.82 -1.92 -21.27
N VAL A 380 -10.76 -1.15 -21.83
CA VAL A 380 -11.08 0.21 -21.43
C VAL A 380 -12.29 0.19 -20.49
N TRP A 381 -12.12 0.78 -19.32
CA TRP A 381 -13.14 0.87 -18.26
C TRP A 381 -13.72 2.27 -18.24
N SER A 382 -15.03 2.37 -18.14
CA SER A 382 -15.75 3.65 -18.13
C SER A 382 -16.95 3.60 -17.19
N VAL A 383 -17.27 4.75 -16.59
CA VAL A 383 -18.41 4.91 -15.67
C VAL A 383 -18.95 6.33 -15.73
N PRO A 384 -20.30 6.53 -15.72
CA PRO A 384 -20.86 7.85 -15.55
C PRO A 384 -20.80 8.33 -14.09
N SER A 385 -20.46 9.58 -13.86
CA SER A 385 -20.34 10.17 -12.51
C SER A 385 -21.60 10.00 -11.64
N GLY A 386 -22.78 10.12 -12.25
CA GLY A 386 -24.07 10.00 -11.56
C GLY A 386 -24.62 8.57 -11.47
N ALA A 387 -23.92 7.58 -12.01
CA ALA A 387 -24.34 6.18 -12.02
C ALA A 387 -23.15 5.26 -11.69
N PRO A 388 -22.66 5.29 -10.43
CA PRO A 388 -21.46 4.52 -10.03
C PRO A 388 -21.61 3.00 -10.27
N GLY A 389 -22.82 2.46 -10.19
CA GLY A 389 -23.12 1.05 -10.44
C GLY A 389 -23.06 0.62 -11.90
N ASP A 390 -22.94 1.55 -12.84
CA ASP A 390 -22.98 1.27 -14.29
C ASP A 390 -21.56 1.25 -14.91
N VAL A 391 -20.64 0.51 -14.29
CA VAL A 391 -19.29 0.33 -14.84
C VAL A 391 -19.36 -0.53 -16.10
N GLN A 392 -18.77 -0.04 -17.20
CA GLN A 392 -18.61 -0.79 -18.45
C GLN A 392 -17.13 -1.06 -18.75
N VAL A 393 -16.88 -2.21 -19.36
CA VAL A 393 -15.56 -2.65 -19.81
C VAL A 393 -15.64 -3.00 -21.29
N ALA A 394 -14.94 -2.23 -22.12
CA ALA A 394 -14.76 -2.57 -23.53
C ALA A 394 -13.45 -3.37 -23.68
N THR A 395 -13.55 -4.67 -23.92
CA THR A 395 -12.39 -5.55 -24.07
C THR A 395 -11.54 -5.19 -25.29
N ALA A 396 -10.31 -5.69 -25.36
CA ALA A 396 -9.45 -5.49 -26.52
C ALA A 396 -10.08 -6.05 -27.81
N ASP A 397 -10.83 -7.14 -27.71
CA ASP A 397 -11.54 -7.79 -28.83
C ASP A 397 -12.79 -7.04 -29.29
N GLY A 398 -13.24 -6.02 -28.54
CA GLY A 398 -14.38 -5.17 -28.87
C GLY A 398 -15.70 -5.57 -28.21
N ASP A 399 -15.70 -6.57 -27.34
CA ASP A 399 -16.86 -6.92 -26.52
C ASP A 399 -17.08 -5.85 -25.43
N VAL A 400 -18.35 -5.57 -25.12
CA VAL A 400 -18.72 -4.65 -24.03
C VAL A 400 -19.40 -5.42 -22.91
N LEU A 401 -18.77 -5.41 -21.74
CA LEU A 401 -19.28 -6.02 -20.52
C LEU A 401 -19.84 -4.94 -19.60
N THR A 402 -20.94 -5.23 -18.93
CA THR A 402 -21.48 -4.37 -17.85
C THR A 402 -21.31 -5.08 -16.53
N LEU A 403 -20.56 -4.47 -15.61
CA LEU A 403 -20.35 -5.00 -14.26
C LEU A 403 -21.43 -4.45 -13.34
N GLY A 404 -22.48 -5.24 -13.10
CA GLY A 404 -23.56 -4.86 -12.19
C GLY A 404 -23.12 -4.87 -10.72
N GLY A 405 -23.67 -3.93 -9.93
CA GLY A 405 -23.43 -3.89 -8.49
C GLY A 405 -22.09 -3.24 -8.07
N ALA A 406 -21.30 -2.73 -9.02
CA ALA A 406 -20.10 -1.97 -8.72
C ALA A 406 -20.45 -0.78 -7.81
N TRP A 407 -19.57 -0.46 -6.86
CA TRP A 407 -19.68 0.69 -5.94
C TRP A 407 -21.04 0.78 -5.23
N SER A 408 -21.55 -0.35 -4.76
CA SER A 408 -22.85 -0.46 -4.08
C SER A 408 -22.98 0.56 -2.95
N GLY A 409 -24.09 1.29 -2.93
CA GLY A 409 -24.38 2.32 -1.93
C GLY A 409 -23.75 3.69 -2.20
N ALA A 410 -22.86 3.85 -3.19
CA ALA A 410 -22.34 5.15 -3.57
C ALA A 410 -23.38 5.97 -4.34
N ALA A 411 -23.56 7.24 -3.95
CA ALA A 411 -24.47 8.17 -4.64
C ALA A 411 -23.86 8.78 -5.91
N ARG A 412 -22.53 8.91 -5.92
CA ARG A 412 -21.74 9.50 -7.00
C ARG A 412 -20.33 8.94 -6.99
N ILE A 413 -19.69 8.94 -8.15
CA ILE A 413 -18.26 8.66 -8.32
C ILE A 413 -17.62 9.88 -9.02
N SER A 414 -16.44 10.30 -8.54
CA SER A 414 -15.71 11.45 -9.10
C SER A 414 -14.49 11.03 -9.92
N SER A 415 -13.80 9.95 -9.52
CA SER A 415 -12.65 9.38 -10.24
C SER A 415 -12.57 7.89 -10.01
N MET A 416 -12.02 7.14 -10.97
CA MET A 416 -11.83 5.70 -10.92
C MET A 416 -10.54 5.31 -11.66
N GLN A 417 -9.68 4.52 -11.03
CA GLN A 417 -8.43 4.08 -11.65
C GLN A 417 -8.11 2.62 -11.31
N ILE A 418 -7.86 1.81 -12.34
CA ILE A 418 -7.44 0.42 -12.17
C ILE A 418 -5.96 0.34 -11.77
N SER A 419 -5.58 -0.64 -10.95
CA SER A 419 -4.20 -0.92 -10.61
C SER A 419 -3.40 -1.43 -11.82
N ARG A 420 -2.09 -1.28 -11.75
CA ARG A 420 -1.19 -1.66 -12.85
C ARG A 420 -1.12 -3.17 -13.09
N ASP A 421 -1.49 -3.97 -12.11
CA ASP A 421 -1.67 -5.43 -12.22
C ASP A 421 -3.08 -5.83 -12.71
N GLY A 422 -4.02 -4.87 -12.78
CA GLY A 422 -5.38 -5.09 -13.25
C GLY A 422 -6.30 -5.83 -12.28
N THR A 423 -5.90 -6.03 -11.01
CA THR A 423 -6.66 -6.81 -10.03
C THR A 423 -7.43 -5.96 -9.03
N ARG A 424 -7.18 -4.65 -8.99
CA ARG A 424 -7.77 -3.74 -8.00
C ARG A 424 -8.24 -2.46 -8.68
N MET A 425 -9.36 -1.92 -8.22
CA MET A 425 -9.92 -0.66 -8.70
C MET A 425 -10.00 0.33 -7.55
N ALA A 426 -9.38 1.51 -7.69
CA ALA A 426 -9.52 2.62 -6.75
C ALA A 426 -10.59 3.60 -7.25
N ALA A 427 -11.33 4.24 -6.33
CA ALA A 427 -12.31 5.24 -6.67
C ALA A 427 -12.47 6.30 -5.58
N VAL A 428 -12.83 7.51 -6.00
CA VAL A 428 -13.38 8.55 -5.11
C VAL A 428 -14.89 8.52 -5.21
N LEU A 429 -15.55 8.22 -4.08
CA LEU A 429 -16.99 7.98 -3.99
C LEU A 429 -17.66 8.96 -3.03
N ALA A 430 -18.87 9.38 -3.36
CA ALA A 430 -19.76 10.01 -2.39
C ALA A 430 -20.57 8.95 -1.67
N PHE A 431 -20.24 8.69 -0.41
CA PHE A 431 -20.81 7.64 0.42
C PHE A 431 -21.32 8.20 1.74
N GLY A 432 -22.61 7.98 2.06
CA GLY A 432 -23.20 8.47 3.31
C GLY A 432 -23.11 10.00 3.49
N GLY A 433 -23.06 10.79 2.41
CA GLY A 433 -22.92 12.26 2.45
C GLY A 433 -21.47 12.76 2.66
N ARG A 434 -20.49 11.86 2.64
CA ARG A 434 -19.05 12.18 2.72
C ARG A 434 -18.35 11.73 1.43
N SER A 435 -17.25 12.38 1.09
CA SER A 435 -16.34 11.91 0.05
C SER A 435 -15.35 10.93 0.66
N VAL A 436 -15.21 9.77 0.05
CA VAL A 436 -14.30 8.71 0.52
C VAL A 436 -13.40 8.22 -0.61
N LEU A 437 -12.18 7.85 -0.26
CA LEU A 437 -11.31 7.04 -1.10
C LEU A 437 -11.57 5.57 -0.77
N ALA A 438 -11.88 4.79 -1.79
CA ALA A 438 -12.17 3.37 -1.65
C ALA A 438 -11.41 2.53 -2.68
N VAL A 439 -11.22 1.24 -2.37
CA VAL A 439 -10.67 0.23 -3.27
C VAL A 439 -11.60 -0.97 -3.33
N ALA A 440 -11.65 -1.63 -4.48
CA ALA A 440 -12.35 -2.90 -4.67
C ALA A 440 -11.47 -3.88 -5.45
N GLY A 441 -11.60 -5.17 -5.21
CA GLY A 441 -11.00 -6.22 -6.00
C GLY A 441 -11.71 -6.36 -7.35
N VAL A 442 -10.96 -6.65 -8.40
CA VAL A 442 -11.47 -6.92 -9.75
C VAL A 442 -11.45 -8.43 -9.97
N ALA A 443 -12.60 -9.07 -9.84
CA ALA A 443 -12.73 -10.49 -10.13
C ALA A 443 -12.53 -10.75 -11.63
N ARG A 444 -11.72 -11.75 -11.98
CA ARG A 444 -11.42 -12.14 -13.35
C ARG A 444 -11.44 -13.65 -13.50
N ASP A 445 -11.78 -14.11 -14.69
CA ASP A 445 -11.60 -15.51 -15.05
C ASP A 445 -10.12 -15.84 -15.36
N ALA A 446 -9.80 -17.11 -15.59
CA ALA A 446 -8.45 -17.56 -15.91
C ALA A 446 -7.89 -17.02 -17.26
N ARG A 447 -8.72 -16.36 -18.06
CA ARG A 447 -8.33 -15.67 -19.29
C ARG A 447 -8.08 -14.18 -19.09
N GLY A 448 -8.29 -13.70 -17.83
CA GLY A 448 -8.19 -12.29 -17.48
C GLY A 448 -9.44 -11.46 -17.78
N THR A 449 -10.57 -12.09 -18.18
CA THR A 449 -11.82 -11.37 -18.47
C THR A 449 -12.46 -10.89 -17.16
N PRO A 450 -12.75 -9.58 -17.00
CA PRO A 450 -13.41 -9.07 -15.81
C PRO A 450 -14.85 -9.62 -15.65
N SER A 451 -15.23 -9.99 -14.43
CA SER A 451 -16.56 -10.54 -14.11
C SER A 451 -17.32 -9.76 -13.04
N GLY A 452 -16.62 -8.96 -12.21
CA GLY A 452 -17.23 -8.16 -11.14
C GLY A 452 -16.21 -7.33 -10.36
N LEU A 453 -16.74 -6.49 -9.47
CA LEU A 453 -15.96 -5.83 -8.41
C LEU A 453 -16.44 -6.37 -7.06
N SER A 454 -15.52 -6.51 -6.12
CA SER A 454 -15.88 -6.82 -4.72
C SER A 454 -16.61 -5.64 -4.07
N ASP A 455 -17.15 -5.83 -2.89
CA ASP A 455 -17.63 -4.72 -2.06
C ASP A 455 -16.48 -3.74 -1.78
N PRO A 456 -16.77 -2.40 -1.84
CA PRO A 456 -15.74 -1.40 -1.68
C PRO A 456 -15.21 -1.34 -0.24
N GLN A 457 -13.88 -1.43 -0.10
CA GLN A 457 -13.18 -1.14 1.14
C GLN A 457 -12.88 0.35 1.22
N VAL A 458 -13.47 1.05 2.19
CA VAL A 458 -13.14 2.46 2.47
C VAL A 458 -11.77 2.56 3.10
N LEU A 459 -10.89 3.34 2.50
CA LEU A 459 -9.51 3.56 2.94
C LEU A 459 -9.33 4.88 3.68
N ALA A 460 -10.07 5.92 3.29
CA ALA A 460 -10.00 7.23 3.93
C ALA A 460 -11.29 8.03 3.70
N VAL A 461 -11.63 8.89 4.65
CA VAL A 461 -12.60 9.97 4.45
C VAL A 461 -11.82 11.22 4.01
N LEU A 462 -12.18 11.77 2.86
CA LEU A 462 -11.50 12.94 2.33
C LEU A 462 -12.02 14.24 3.00
N PRO A 463 -11.17 15.27 3.16
CA PRO A 463 -11.55 16.50 3.84
C PRO A 463 -12.47 17.43 3.02
N GLY A 464 -12.89 17.01 1.84
CA GLY A 464 -13.78 17.71 0.92
C GLY A 464 -14.20 16.82 -0.23
N ASP A 465 -14.83 17.40 -1.26
CA ASP A 465 -15.18 16.67 -2.48
C ASP A 465 -13.89 16.30 -3.23
N GLY A 466 -13.57 15.00 -3.26
CA GLY A 466 -12.39 14.51 -3.97
C GLY A 466 -12.57 14.59 -5.48
N ASP A 467 -11.52 15.03 -6.18
CA ASP A 467 -11.54 15.25 -7.63
C ASP A 467 -10.91 14.07 -8.38
N ASP A 468 -9.75 13.63 -7.93
CA ASP A 468 -9.01 12.59 -8.64
C ASP A 468 -8.29 11.62 -7.69
N VAL A 469 -8.06 10.39 -8.19
CA VAL A 469 -7.32 9.31 -7.52
C VAL A 469 -6.24 8.76 -8.43
N GLY A 470 -5.10 8.37 -7.85
CA GLY A 470 -4.01 7.75 -8.61
C GLY A 470 -3.28 6.70 -7.80
N TRP A 471 -2.82 5.63 -8.48
CA TRP A 471 -1.89 4.66 -7.92
C TRP A 471 -0.49 5.26 -7.86
N LEU A 472 0.04 5.48 -6.67
CA LEU A 472 1.40 6.02 -6.46
C LEU A 472 2.44 4.92 -6.58
N ASP A 473 2.14 3.76 -6.01
CA ASP A 473 2.83 2.48 -6.23
C ASP A 473 1.82 1.33 -6.17
N ASP A 474 2.27 0.09 -5.96
CA ASP A 474 1.40 -1.10 -5.92
C ASP A 474 0.50 -1.17 -4.68
N ALA A 475 0.77 -0.41 -3.64
CA ALA A 475 0.06 -0.49 -2.36
C ALA A 475 -0.33 0.88 -1.78
N VAL A 476 -0.06 1.98 -2.48
CA VAL A 476 -0.36 3.33 -2.01
C VAL A 476 -1.16 4.09 -3.06
N LEU A 477 -2.25 4.68 -2.62
CA LEU A 477 -3.09 5.57 -3.41
C LEU A 477 -2.82 7.03 -3.05
N GLY A 478 -2.99 7.91 -4.01
CA GLY A 478 -3.10 9.34 -3.79
C GLY A 478 -4.49 9.83 -4.15
N ALA A 479 -4.97 10.86 -3.48
CA ALA A 479 -6.18 11.58 -3.84
C ALA A 479 -5.94 13.09 -3.79
N VAL A 480 -6.60 13.84 -4.70
CA VAL A 480 -6.59 15.30 -4.71
C VAL A 480 -7.98 15.81 -4.40
N VAL A 481 -8.03 16.79 -3.53
CA VAL A 481 -9.25 17.56 -3.19
C VAL A 481 -8.99 19.01 -3.56
N SER A 482 -9.71 19.52 -4.56
CA SER A 482 -9.60 20.92 -4.98
C SER A 482 -10.32 21.86 -4.02
N GLY A 483 -10.03 23.15 -4.12
CA GLY A 483 -10.66 24.16 -3.31
C GLY A 483 -9.77 25.38 -3.07
N PRO A 484 -10.17 26.28 -2.16
CA PRO A 484 -9.34 27.42 -1.76
C PRO A 484 -8.02 26.99 -1.11
N ASP A 485 -8.08 25.92 -0.30
CA ASP A 485 -6.93 25.28 0.34
C ASP A 485 -6.89 23.82 -0.14
N PRO A 486 -6.29 23.55 -1.32
CA PRO A 486 -6.30 22.22 -1.91
C PRO A 486 -5.47 21.23 -1.10
N VAL A 487 -5.94 19.99 -1.05
CA VAL A 487 -5.37 18.93 -0.24
C VAL A 487 -4.93 17.77 -1.13
N TYR A 488 -3.80 17.18 -0.78
CA TYR A 488 -3.32 15.92 -1.32
C TYR A 488 -3.26 14.89 -0.17
N THR A 489 -3.88 13.77 -0.37
CA THR A 489 -3.93 12.69 0.62
C THR A 489 -3.18 11.49 0.09
N GLU A 490 -2.22 10.96 0.85
CA GLU A 490 -1.59 9.66 0.60
C GLU A 490 -2.23 8.60 1.49
N VAL A 491 -2.64 7.49 0.89
CA VAL A 491 -3.35 6.44 1.60
C VAL A 491 -2.71 5.08 1.27
N PRO A 492 -1.90 4.53 2.16
CA PRO A 492 -1.50 3.14 2.05
C PRO A 492 -2.74 2.22 2.14
N ILE A 493 -2.84 1.23 1.26
CA ILE A 493 -3.87 0.20 1.40
C ILE A 493 -3.56 -0.56 2.69
N GLY A 494 -4.50 -0.57 3.62
CA GLY A 494 -4.28 -1.17 4.95
C GLY A 494 -3.37 -0.33 5.86
N GLY A 495 -3.46 0.99 5.81
CA GLY A 495 -2.72 1.91 6.69
C GLY A 495 -3.44 3.22 6.91
N ALA A 496 -2.91 4.06 7.79
CA ALA A 496 -3.43 5.40 8.04
C ALA A 496 -3.14 6.34 6.86
N ALA A 497 -4.02 7.31 6.64
CA ALA A 497 -3.88 8.32 5.61
C ALA A 497 -3.04 9.51 6.08
N ASP A 498 -2.14 9.99 5.22
CA ASP A 498 -1.41 11.24 5.41
C ASP A 498 -2.06 12.36 4.60
N VAL A 499 -2.45 13.43 5.27
CA VAL A 499 -3.08 14.60 4.65
C VAL A 499 -2.09 15.74 4.55
N LEU A 500 -1.85 16.22 3.34
CA LEU A 500 -0.82 17.19 3.00
C LEU A 500 -1.41 18.33 2.16
N SER A 501 -0.76 19.51 2.17
CA SER A 501 -1.16 20.58 1.27
C SER A 501 -0.82 20.24 -0.18
N ALA A 502 -1.72 20.55 -1.11
CA ALA A 502 -1.51 20.47 -2.55
C ALA A 502 -1.17 21.85 -3.16
N PRO A 503 -0.62 21.89 -4.38
CA PRO A 503 -0.47 23.14 -5.12
C PRO A 503 -1.82 23.82 -5.38
N ALA A 504 -1.82 25.14 -5.47
CA ALA A 504 -3.04 25.87 -5.83
C ALA A 504 -3.59 25.42 -7.18
N GLY A 505 -4.89 25.15 -7.25
CA GLY A 505 -5.55 24.67 -8.46
C GLY A 505 -5.30 23.21 -8.80
N ALA A 506 -4.69 22.42 -7.91
CA ALA A 506 -4.49 20.98 -8.10
C ALA A 506 -5.82 20.28 -8.44
N ALA A 507 -5.83 19.47 -9.52
CA ALA A 507 -7.05 18.82 -10.01
C ALA A 507 -6.83 17.39 -10.53
N TRP A 508 -5.66 17.07 -11.11
CA TRP A 508 -5.36 15.75 -11.67
C TRP A 508 -4.08 15.20 -11.05
N LEU A 509 -4.04 13.88 -10.88
CA LEU A 509 -2.97 13.16 -10.21
C LEU A 509 -2.45 12.01 -11.07
N ALA A 510 -1.13 11.89 -11.18
CA ALA A 510 -0.50 10.70 -11.70
C ALA A 510 0.61 10.21 -10.76
N GLY A 511 0.64 8.91 -10.52
CA GLY A 511 1.71 8.29 -9.75
C GLY A 511 2.99 8.08 -10.56
N SER A 512 4.02 7.62 -9.87
CA SER A 512 5.28 7.18 -10.45
C SER A 512 5.68 5.83 -9.83
N ASN A 513 6.97 5.50 -9.74
CA ASN A 513 7.45 4.29 -9.05
C ASN A 513 7.82 4.55 -7.58
N VAL A 514 7.71 5.79 -7.12
CA VAL A 514 8.07 6.22 -5.77
C VAL A 514 6.97 7.14 -5.25
N VAL A 515 6.38 6.79 -4.13
CA VAL A 515 5.28 7.54 -3.49
C VAL A 515 5.60 9.04 -3.37
N GLY A 516 6.81 9.39 -2.88
CA GLY A 516 7.27 10.77 -2.74
C GLY A 516 7.56 11.52 -4.05
N SER A 517 7.21 10.98 -5.22
CA SER A 517 7.36 11.61 -6.54
C SER A 517 6.05 11.67 -7.34
N ALA A 518 4.92 11.74 -6.66
CA ALA A 518 3.61 12.01 -7.25
C ALA A 518 3.62 13.28 -8.10
N ARG A 519 2.80 13.30 -9.15
CA ARG A 519 2.64 14.43 -10.06
C ARG A 519 1.23 14.97 -9.98
N VAL A 520 1.12 16.28 -9.91
CA VAL A 520 -0.17 16.98 -9.89
C VAL A 520 -0.20 18.01 -11.00
N LEU A 521 -1.27 18.00 -11.79
CA LEU A 521 -1.57 19.03 -12.76
C LEU A 521 -2.61 19.98 -12.16
N ALA A 522 -2.29 21.26 -12.19
CA ALA A 522 -3.22 22.32 -11.78
C ALA A 522 -4.08 22.81 -12.97
N THR A 523 -5.22 23.40 -12.66
CA THR A 523 -6.20 23.93 -13.65
C THR A 523 -5.66 25.05 -14.54
N ASP A 524 -4.54 25.68 -14.13
CA ASP A 524 -3.84 26.70 -14.93
C ASP A 524 -2.80 26.11 -15.91
N GLY A 525 -2.67 24.77 -15.96
CA GLY A 525 -1.69 24.06 -16.79
C GLY A 525 -0.31 23.92 -16.16
N SER A 526 -0.13 24.30 -14.90
CA SER A 526 1.11 24.09 -14.17
C SER A 526 1.24 22.64 -13.71
N LEU A 527 2.33 21.97 -14.09
CA LEU A 527 2.67 20.61 -13.65
C LEU A 527 3.64 20.67 -12.47
N TYR A 528 3.28 20.01 -11.40
CA TYR A 528 4.08 19.88 -10.18
C TYR A 528 4.51 18.44 -9.94
N VAL A 529 5.72 18.28 -9.40
CA VAL A 529 6.23 17.00 -8.91
C VAL A 529 6.51 17.13 -7.42
N ARG A 530 6.07 16.15 -6.65
CA ARG A 530 6.38 16.07 -5.23
C ARG A 530 7.85 15.67 -5.03
N ARG A 531 8.52 16.36 -4.11
CA ARG A 531 9.87 16.01 -3.64
C ARG A 531 9.87 16.05 -2.11
N SER A 532 9.81 14.88 -1.50
CA SER A 532 9.57 14.74 -0.05
C SER A 532 8.28 15.48 0.37
N SER A 533 8.38 16.52 1.16
CA SER A 533 7.25 17.30 1.69
C SER A 533 6.87 18.53 0.83
N THR A 534 7.56 18.78 -0.30
CA THR A 534 7.36 19.99 -1.09
C THR A 534 6.97 19.68 -2.54
N TRP A 535 6.22 20.60 -3.15
CA TRP A 535 5.86 20.55 -4.56
C TRP A 535 6.76 21.48 -5.37
N VAL A 536 7.30 20.97 -6.47
CA VAL A 536 8.16 21.73 -7.39
C VAL A 536 7.49 21.78 -8.74
N GLN A 537 7.23 22.98 -9.25
CA GLN A 537 6.75 23.17 -10.61
C GLN A 537 7.84 22.77 -11.61
N VAL A 538 7.52 21.90 -12.56
CA VAL A 538 8.44 21.36 -13.56
C VAL A 538 8.08 21.76 -14.98
N SER A 539 6.83 22.16 -15.22
CA SER A 539 6.35 22.64 -16.52
C SER A 539 5.17 23.58 -16.34
N SER A 540 4.82 24.28 -17.40
CA SER A 540 3.59 25.05 -17.58
C SER A 540 2.99 24.67 -18.94
N GLU A 541 1.76 25.13 -19.22
CA GLU A 541 1.07 24.87 -20.49
C GLU A 541 0.78 23.39 -20.76
N VAL A 542 0.73 22.55 -19.70
CA VAL A 542 0.29 21.17 -19.80
C VAL A 542 -1.23 21.13 -19.84
N SER A 543 -1.80 20.56 -20.90
CA SER A 543 -3.25 20.39 -21.04
C SER A 543 -3.76 19.07 -20.50
N VAL A 544 -2.94 18.00 -20.53
CA VAL A 544 -3.25 16.69 -19.97
C VAL A 544 -2.01 16.12 -19.27
N LEU A 545 -2.18 15.67 -18.04
CA LEU A 545 -1.26 14.76 -17.35
C LEU A 545 -1.77 13.34 -17.58
N ALA A 546 -1.10 12.59 -18.43
CA ALA A 546 -1.51 11.23 -18.75
C ALA A 546 -1.06 10.24 -17.67
N VAL A 547 -1.87 9.21 -17.43
CA VAL A 547 -1.56 8.11 -16.52
C VAL A 547 -0.94 6.95 -17.31
N GLN A 548 0.07 6.31 -16.73
CA GLN A 548 0.76 5.16 -17.30
C GLN A 548 0.38 3.90 -16.52
N GLN A 549 0.08 2.79 -17.20
CA GLN A 549 -0.21 1.50 -16.57
C GLN A 549 1.01 0.59 -16.44
N GLY A 550 2.12 0.92 -17.07
CA GLY A 550 3.35 0.13 -17.03
C GLY A 550 4.45 0.79 -17.84
N SER A 551 5.52 0.04 -18.04
CA SER A 551 6.66 0.40 -18.88
C SER A 551 7.01 -0.77 -19.78
N THR A 552 7.57 -0.48 -20.95
CA THR A 552 8.07 -1.48 -21.89
C THR A 552 9.41 -2.07 -21.48
N ASP A 553 10.02 -1.59 -20.39
CA ASP A 553 11.34 -2.02 -19.89
C ASP A 553 11.24 -3.16 -18.86
#